data_628d348ede5aa6df962551b1737913e8
#
_entry.id   628d348ede5aa6df962551b1737913e8
#
_cell.length_a   1.000
_cell.length_b   1.000
_cell.length_c   1.000
_cell.angle_alpha   90.00
_cell.angle_beta   90.00
_cell.angle_gamma   90.00
#
_symmetry.space_group_name_H-M   'P 1'
#
loop_
_entity.id
_entity.type
_entity.pdbx_description
1 polymer ?
#
loop_
_entity_poly.entity_id
_entity_poly.type
_entity_poly.pdbx_seq_one_letter_code
_entity_poly.pdbx_strand_id
1 'polypeptide(L)'
;MIKLNKPIIVEGKYDKITLENVVDTLIIPTDGFSIFKNKEKCDMIRLLAKKHGIIVLTDSDSAGSMIRAHIKKIAGECEIINVYVPR
;
A
#
# COMPACT_ATOMS: atom_id res chain seq x y z
N MET A 1 3.84 20.12 -0.26
CA MET A 1 3.60 18.67 -0.16
C MET A 1 4.60 18.02 0.79
N ILE A 2 4.16 17.01 1.50
CA ILE A 2 5.02 16.24 2.39
C ILE A 2 5.80 15.23 1.56
N LYS A 3 7.12 15.30 1.59
CA LYS A 3 7.97 14.34 0.89
C LYS A 3 8.23 13.12 1.75
N LEU A 4 8.03 11.94 1.16
CA LEU A 4 8.25 10.67 1.86
C LEU A 4 9.22 9.82 1.01
N ASN A 5 10.04 9.02 1.69
CA ASN A 5 10.98 8.14 1.02
C ASN A 5 10.46 6.72 0.82
N LYS A 6 9.23 6.46 1.24
CA LYS A 6 8.59 5.15 1.11
C LYS A 6 7.32 5.28 0.26
N PRO A 7 7.07 4.34 -0.66
CA PRO A 7 5.79 4.33 -1.36
C PRO A 7 4.65 3.97 -0.42
N ILE A 8 3.46 4.41 -0.78
CA ILE A 8 2.24 4.15 -0.01
C ILE A 8 1.35 3.20 -0.80
N ILE A 9 0.92 2.12 -0.17
CA ILE A 9 -0.02 1.16 -0.75
C ILE A 9 -1.40 1.50 -0.19
N VAL A 10 -2.37 1.74 -1.06
CA VAL A 10 -3.74 2.09 -0.68
C VAL A 10 -4.72 1.11 -1.30
N GLU A 11 -5.97 1.12 -0.83
CA GLU A 11 -6.98 0.19 -1.33
C GLU A 11 -7.47 0.52 -2.73
N GLY A 12 -7.82 1.78 -2.98
CA GLY A 12 -8.46 2.16 -4.23
C GLY A 12 -7.95 3.45 -4.84
N LYS A 13 -8.47 3.74 -6.02
CA LYS A 13 -8.05 4.91 -6.82
C LYS A 13 -8.40 6.23 -6.14
N TYR A 14 -9.52 6.29 -5.41
CA TYR A 14 -9.92 7.51 -4.72
C TYR A 14 -8.94 7.87 -3.61
N ASP A 15 -8.44 6.86 -2.90
CA ASP A 15 -7.43 7.08 -1.87
C ASP A 15 -6.16 7.63 -2.49
N LYS A 16 -5.77 7.09 -3.64
CA LYS A 16 -4.60 7.57 -4.38
C LYS A 16 -4.76 9.04 -4.76
N ILE A 17 -5.89 9.41 -5.36
CA ILE A 17 -6.16 10.77 -5.79
C ILE A 17 -6.10 11.73 -4.61
N THR A 18 -6.71 11.36 -3.49
CA THR A 18 -6.72 12.19 -2.29
C THR A 18 -5.29 12.41 -1.76
N LEU A 19 -4.50 11.35 -1.67
CA LEU A 19 -3.16 11.44 -1.13
C LEU A 19 -2.19 12.18 -2.05
N GLU A 20 -2.36 12.09 -3.36
CA GLU A 20 -1.50 12.78 -4.31
C GLU A 20 -1.50 14.30 -4.11
N ASN A 21 -2.53 14.83 -3.49
CA ASN A 21 -2.63 16.26 -3.21
C ASN A 21 -1.85 16.68 -1.97
N VAL A 22 -1.41 15.75 -1.13
CA VAL A 22 -0.77 16.10 0.15
C VAL A 22 0.61 15.47 0.33
N VAL A 23 0.92 14.38 -0.36
CA VAL A 23 2.23 13.73 -0.24
C VAL A 23 2.91 13.63 -1.60
N ASP A 24 4.24 13.66 -1.56
CA ASP A 24 5.09 13.51 -2.74
C ASP A 24 5.83 12.18 -2.60
N THR A 25 5.20 11.11 -3.05
CA THR A 25 5.77 9.78 -3.13
C THR A 25 4.94 8.94 -4.08
N LEU A 26 5.43 7.77 -4.45
CA LEU A 26 4.67 6.84 -5.27
C LEU A 26 3.51 6.26 -4.47
N ILE A 27 2.31 6.30 -5.02
CA ILE A 27 1.12 5.75 -4.38
C ILE A 27 0.57 4.64 -5.29
N ILE A 28 0.44 3.44 -4.73
CA ILE A 28 0.03 2.25 -5.48
C ILE A 28 -1.32 1.77 -4.96
N PRO A 29 -2.39 1.86 -5.77
CA PRO A 29 -3.68 1.30 -5.36
C PRO A 29 -3.68 -0.22 -5.61
N THR A 30 -4.25 -0.96 -4.68
CA THR A 30 -4.40 -2.40 -4.84
C THR A 30 -5.60 -2.74 -5.71
N ASP A 31 -6.53 -1.80 -5.86
CA ASP A 31 -7.80 -2.00 -6.56
C ASP A 31 -8.63 -3.11 -5.91
N GLY A 32 -8.69 -3.06 -4.59
CA GLY A 32 -9.43 -4.02 -3.81
C GLY A 32 -8.80 -5.42 -3.91
N PHE A 33 -9.64 -6.42 -4.08
CA PHE A 33 -9.16 -7.81 -4.14
C PHE A 33 -8.46 -8.19 -5.44
N SER A 34 -8.42 -7.31 -6.43
CA SER A 34 -7.70 -7.61 -7.67
C SER A 34 -6.20 -7.82 -7.43
N ILE A 35 -5.67 -7.28 -6.34
CA ILE A 35 -4.26 -7.46 -5.98
C ILE A 35 -3.88 -8.94 -5.82
N PHE A 36 -4.82 -9.78 -5.41
CA PHE A 36 -4.54 -11.21 -5.21
C PHE A 36 -4.16 -11.94 -6.49
N LYS A 37 -4.58 -11.40 -7.64
CA LYS A 37 -4.33 -11.99 -8.96
C LYS A 37 -3.38 -11.18 -9.82
N ASN A 38 -2.91 -10.04 -9.32
CA ASN A 38 -2.05 -9.13 -10.09
C ASN A 38 -0.59 -9.37 -9.74
N LYS A 39 0.01 -10.35 -10.41
CA LYS A 39 1.39 -10.74 -10.14
C LYS A 39 2.38 -9.59 -10.38
N GLU A 40 2.21 -8.85 -11.45
CA GLU A 40 3.12 -7.74 -11.78
C GLU A 40 3.12 -6.68 -10.69
N LYS A 41 1.94 -6.32 -10.19
CA LYS A 41 1.83 -5.36 -9.11
C LYS A 41 2.42 -5.90 -7.82
N CYS A 42 2.19 -7.17 -7.52
CA CYS A 42 2.78 -7.81 -6.35
C CYS A 42 4.31 -7.82 -6.42
N ASP A 43 4.87 -8.12 -7.59
CA ASP A 43 6.32 -8.12 -7.78
C ASP A 43 6.90 -6.71 -7.60
N MET A 44 6.21 -5.69 -8.11
CA MET A 44 6.62 -4.30 -7.95
C MET A 44 6.61 -3.89 -6.48
N ILE A 45 5.55 -4.25 -5.74
CA ILE A 45 5.45 -3.95 -4.31
C ILE A 45 6.59 -4.62 -3.55
N ARG A 46 6.89 -5.88 -3.86
CA ARG A 46 7.98 -6.61 -3.22
C ARG A 46 9.32 -5.91 -3.45
N LEU A 47 9.57 -5.49 -4.67
CA LEU A 47 10.82 -4.81 -5.02
C LEU A 47 10.96 -3.50 -4.28
N LEU A 48 9.88 -2.71 -4.22
CA LEU A 48 9.89 -1.43 -3.52
C LEU A 48 10.05 -1.62 -2.01
N ALA A 49 9.41 -2.64 -1.46
CA ALA A 49 9.54 -2.96 -0.04
C ALA A 49 10.98 -3.31 0.32
N LYS A 50 11.68 -4.03 -0.54
CA LYS A 50 13.08 -4.37 -0.34
C LYS A 50 13.97 -3.13 -0.37
N LYS A 51 13.71 -2.20 -1.27
CA LYS A 51 14.55 -1.02 -1.44
C LYS A 51 14.32 0.05 -0.38
N HIS A 52 13.08 0.31 -0.03
CA HIS A 52 12.71 1.47 0.77
C HIS A 52 11.85 1.15 1.98
N GLY A 53 11.27 -0.04 2.03
CA GLY A 53 10.14 -0.29 2.90
C GLY A 53 8.88 0.31 2.29
N ILE A 54 7.73 0.02 2.86
CA ILE A 54 6.44 0.51 2.35
C ILE A 54 5.56 0.97 3.49
N ILE A 55 4.63 1.87 3.14
CA ILE A 55 3.56 2.30 4.05
C ILE A 55 2.27 1.69 3.50
N VAL A 56 1.49 1.04 4.35
CA VAL A 56 0.20 0.47 3.96
C VAL A 56 -0.90 1.26 4.65
N LEU A 57 -1.75 1.91 3.87
CA LEU A 57 -2.84 2.73 4.37
C LEU A 57 -4.17 2.11 3.92
N THR A 58 -4.91 1.54 4.85
CA THR A 58 -6.20 0.91 4.58
C THR A 58 -7.19 1.24 5.67
N ASP A 59 -8.48 1.03 5.38
CA ASP A 59 -9.51 1.07 6.39
C ASP A 59 -9.33 -0.10 7.36
N SER A 60 -9.92 0.02 8.55
CA SER A 60 -9.84 -1.01 9.57
C SER A 60 -10.93 -2.08 9.43
N ASP A 61 -11.54 -2.21 8.26
CA ASP A 61 -12.55 -3.24 8.01
C ASP A 61 -11.92 -4.60 7.64
N SER A 62 -12.76 -5.61 7.44
CA SER A 62 -12.29 -6.96 7.13
C SER A 62 -11.60 -7.05 5.77
N ALA A 63 -12.06 -6.27 4.79
CA ALA A 63 -11.44 -6.23 3.47
C ALA A 63 -10.03 -5.63 3.56
N GLY A 64 -9.89 -4.54 4.31
CA GLY A 64 -8.59 -3.94 4.56
C GLY A 64 -7.63 -4.89 5.26
N SER A 65 -8.13 -5.66 6.22
CA SER A 65 -7.32 -6.65 6.92
C SER A 65 -6.81 -7.75 5.99
N MET A 66 -7.63 -8.22 5.06
CA MET A 66 -7.22 -9.24 4.09
C MET A 66 -6.18 -8.72 3.13
N ILE A 67 -6.35 -7.51 2.63
CA ILE A 67 -5.39 -6.86 1.72
C ILE A 67 -4.06 -6.66 2.45
N ARG A 68 -4.11 -6.18 3.68
CA ARG A 68 -2.93 -5.93 4.50
C ARG A 68 -2.14 -7.22 4.78
N ALA A 69 -2.85 -8.32 5.10
CA ALA A 69 -2.21 -9.61 5.31
C ALA A 69 -1.53 -10.11 4.04
N HIS A 70 -2.14 -9.89 2.88
CA HIS A 70 -1.55 -10.26 1.60
C HIS A 70 -0.28 -9.45 1.30
N ILE A 71 -0.33 -8.14 1.56
CA ILE A 71 0.84 -7.28 1.38
C ILE A 71 1.99 -7.71 2.29
N LYS A 72 1.69 -8.06 3.53
CA LYS A 72 2.70 -8.57 4.46
C LYS A 72 3.34 -9.85 3.93
N LYS A 73 2.54 -10.74 3.36
CA LYS A 73 3.04 -11.97 2.76
C LYS A 73 3.96 -11.69 1.57
N ILE A 74 3.59 -10.73 0.73
CA ILE A 74 4.40 -10.32 -0.43
C ILE A 74 5.73 -9.71 0.02
N ALA A 75 5.69 -8.80 0.98
CA ALA A 75 6.87 -8.06 1.42
C ALA A 75 7.82 -8.89 2.27
N GLY A 76 7.32 -9.95 2.93
CA GLY A 76 8.15 -10.80 3.77
C GLY A 76 8.67 -10.06 4.99
N GLU A 77 10.00 -10.04 5.17
CA GLU A 77 10.65 -9.42 6.32
C GLU A 77 10.98 -7.94 6.11
N CYS A 78 10.54 -7.35 4.99
CA CYS A 78 10.80 -5.95 4.71
C CYS A 78 10.01 -5.04 5.64
N GLU A 79 10.46 -3.81 5.80
CA GLU A 79 9.79 -2.84 6.66
C GLU A 79 8.42 -2.48 6.11
N ILE A 80 7.39 -2.61 6.94
CA ILE A 80 6.02 -2.21 6.62
C ILE A 80 5.52 -1.33 7.74
N ILE A 81 5.11 -0.11 7.39
CA ILE A 81 4.46 0.81 8.33
C ILE A 81 2.97 0.76 8.04
N ASN A 82 2.20 0.24 8.99
CA ASN A 82 0.76 0.13 8.87
C ASN A 82 0.08 1.37 9.40
N VAL A 83 -0.73 2.01 8.57
CA VAL A 83 -1.53 3.17 8.95
C VAL A 83 -3.00 2.83 8.70
N TYR A 84 -3.84 3.15 9.67
CA TYR A 84 -5.26 2.88 9.60
C TYR A 84 -6.04 4.17 9.49
N VAL A 85 -7.02 4.19 8.57
CA VAL A 85 -7.93 5.33 8.45
C VAL A 85 -9.01 5.16 9.51
N PRO A 86 -9.17 6.09 10.46
CA PRO A 86 -10.23 5.97 11.47
C PRO A 86 -11.59 6.21 10.83
N ARG A 87 -12.58 5.54 11.33
CA ARG A 87 -13.96 5.70 10.88
C ARG A 87 -14.75 6.57 11.85
#